data_90f081fcbba8249ee13f9c49cee0066b
#
_entry.id   90f081fcbba8249ee13f9c49cee0066b
#
_cell.length_a   1.000
_cell.length_b   1.000
_cell.length_c   1.000
_cell.angle_alpha   90.00
_cell.angle_beta   90.00
_cell.angle_gamma   90.00
#
_symmetry.space_group_name_H-M   'P 1'
#
loop_
_entity.id
_entity.type
_entity.pdbx_description
1 polymer ?
#
loop_
_entity_poly.entity_id
_entity_poly.type
_entity_poly.pdbx_seq_one_letter_code
_entity_poly.pdbx_strand_id
1 'polypeptide(L)'
;MCGFSLIELMVVLAIVVVLALIALPGVPDKMIRERIVESVKLADIVKPKVADAWSATGKLPVDNAAAGLPVADKIVNEYISAVAIESGAIQVTFGSRANVAIQGKVLSLRPGVIEDARIVPVSWVCGNAEPPNKMVVKGLNKTDVPVRFLPLNCRAGAAASAPS
;
A
#
# COMPACT_ATOMS: atom_id res chain seq x y z
N MET A 1 -23.30 -10.19 52.87
CA MET A 1 -22.10 -10.11 52.00
C MET A 1 -21.90 -11.49 51.40
N CYS A 2 -22.18 -11.65 50.10
CA CYS A 2 -21.95 -12.92 49.42
C CYS A 2 -20.45 -13.02 49.08
N GLY A 3 -19.74 -13.95 49.69
CA GLY A 3 -18.34 -14.23 49.38
C GLY A 3 -18.25 -14.98 48.05
N PHE A 4 -17.33 -14.56 47.15
CA PHE A 4 -17.00 -15.27 45.93
C PHE A 4 -16.41 -16.65 46.26
N SER A 5 -16.92 -17.69 45.63
CA SER A 5 -16.35 -19.04 45.75
C SER A 5 -15.03 -19.12 44.97
N LEU A 6 -14.04 -19.81 45.53
CA LEU A 6 -12.74 -20.01 44.89
C LEU A 6 -12.87 -20.72 43.54
N ILE A 7 -13.84 -21.65 43.41
CA ILE A 7 -14.12 -22.34 42.17
C ILE A 7 -14.71 -21.39 41.09
N GLU A 8 -15.54 -20.45 41.49
CA GLU A 8 -16.13 -19.46 40.59
C GLU A 8 -15.04 -18.56 40.00
N LEU A 9 -14.05 -18.14 40.80
CA LEU A 9 -12.90 -17.37 40.31
C LEU A 9 -12.05 -18.19 39.34
N MET A 10 -11.82 -19.49 39.62
CA MET A 10 -11.04 -20.35 38.72
C MET A 10 -11.71 -20.54 37.36
N VAL A 11 -13.03 -20.73 37.33
CA VAL A 11 -13.80 -20.87 36.06
C VAL A 11 -13.76 -19.58 35.25
N VAL A 12 -13.95 -18.44 35.90
CA VAL A 12 -13.88 -17.13 35.21
C VAL A 12 -12.50 -16.89 34.61
N LEU A 13 -11.43 -17.15 35.35
CA LEU A 13 -10.07 -17.02 34.84
C LEU A 13 -9.80 -17.98 33.66
N ALA A 14 -10.27 -19.21 33.72
CA ALA A 14 -10.13 -20.16 32.60
C ALA A 14 -10.81 -19.66 31.34
N ILE A 15 -12.03 -19.13 31.45
CA ILE A 15 -12.77 -18.56 30.30
C ILE A 15 -12.04 -17.33 29.74
N VAL A 16 -11.57 -16.43 30.60
CA VAL A 16 -10.83 -15.22 30.17
C VAL A 16 -9.55 -15.59 29.41
N VAL A 17 -8.79 -16.59 29.89
CA VAL A 17 -7.58 -17.07 29.20
C VAL A 17 -7.91 -17.63 27.81
N VAL A 18 -8.96 -18.45 27.70
CA VAL A 18 -9.37 -19.02 26.41
C VAL A 18 -9.78 -17.91 25.43
N LEU A 19 -10.55 -16.92 25.88
CA LEU A 19 -10.95 -15.79 25.06
C LEU A 19 -9.75 -14.92 24.63
N ALA A 20 -8.78 -14.71 25.52
CA ALA A 20 -7.55 -13.97 25.21
C ALA A 20 -6.70 -14.68 24.14
N LEU A 21 -6.59 -16.00 24.15
CA LEU A 21 -5.85 -16.78 23.16
C LEU A 21 -6.47 -16.67 21.75
N ILE A 22 -7.78 -16.50 21.64
CA ILE A 22 -8.48 -16.35 20.34
C ILE A 22 -8.33 -14.91 19.80
N ALA A 23 -8.28 -13.90 20.69
CA ALA A 23 -8.26 -12.48 20.29
C ALA A 23 -6.90 -12.00 19.76
N LEU A 24 -5.79 -12.61 20.14
CA LEU A 24 -4.43 -12.11 19.91
C LEU A 24 -3.80 -12.39 18.53
N PRO A 25 -4.12 -13.45 17.75
CA PRO A 25 -3.29 -13.83 16.59
C PRO A 25 -3.33 -12.89 15.38
N GLY A 26 -4.35 -12.04 15.22
CA GLY A 26 -4.54 -11.23 14.02
C GLY A 26 -4.17 -9.74 14.15
N VAL A 27 -3.93 -9.26 15.36
CA VAL A 27 -3.71 -7.83 15.64
C VAL A 27 -2.43 -7.28 15.00
N PRO A 28 -1.27 -7.95 15.04
CA PRO A 28 -0.04 -7.42 14.46
C PRO A 28 -0.11 -7.26 12.94
N ASP A 29 -0.70 -8.20 12.21
CA ASP A 29 -0.81 -8.13 10.76
C ASP A 29 -1.75 -7.01 10.29
N LYS A 30 -2.83 -6.77 11.03
CA LYS A 30 -3.76 -5.66 10.78
C LYS A 30 -3.07 -4.32 10.99
N MET A 31 -2.33 -4.15 12.07
CA MET A 31 -1.58 -2.91 12.35
C MET A 31 -0.54 -2.62 11.27
N ILE A 32 0.21 -3.62 10.81
CA ILE A 32 1.19 -3.44 9.72
C ILE A 32 0.47 -2.99 8.44
N ARG A 33 -0.67 -3.58 8.13
CA ARG A 33 -1.47 -3.25 6.94
C ARG A 33 -2.00 -1.81 6.98
N GLU A 34 -2.51 -1.37 8.12
CA GLU A 34 -2.95 0.01 8.33
C GLU A 34 -1.79 1.01 8.18
N ARG A 35 -0.62 0.68 8.70
CA ARG A 35 0.60 1.49 8.53
C ARG A 35 1.04 1.59 7.07
N ILE A 36 0.91 0.51 6.29
CA ILE A 36 1.19 0.54 4.85
C ILE A 36 0.23 1.52 4.15
N VAL A 37 -1.07 1.44 4.42
CA VAL A 37 -2.08 2.33 3.83
C VAL A 37 -1.78 3.80 4.15
N GLU A 38 -1.46 4.10 5.40
CA GLU A 38 -1.13 5.46 5.83
C GLU A 38 0.15 5.97 5.15
N SER A 39 1.18 5.14 5.10
CA SER A 39 2.46 5.51 4.51
C SER A 39 2.38 5.75 3.01
N VAL A 40 1.59 4.95 2.30
CA VAL A 40 1.44 5.05 0.84
C VAL A 40 0.73 6.34 0.41
N LYS A 41 0.03 7.04 1.31
CA LYS A 41 -0.52 8.39 1.04
C LYS A 41 0.56 9.39 0.60
N LEU A 42 1.83 9.16 0.95
CA LEU A 42 2.93 9.97 0.44
C LEU A 42 3.02 9.91 -1.09
N ALA A 43 2.67 8.78 -1.70
CA ALA A 43 2.63 8.63 -3.15
C ALA A 43 1.56 9.51 -3.82
N ASP A 44 0.55 9.99 -3.06
CA ASP A 44 -0.48 10.88 -3.60
C ASP A 44 0.08 12.24 -4.04
N ILE A 45 1.26 12.64 -3.54
CA ILE A 45 2.00 13.81 -4.02
C ILE A 45 2.58 13.56 -5.42
N VAL A 46 2.95 12.31 -5.71
CA VAL A 46 3.62 11.90 -6.95
C VAL A 46 2.62 11.57 -8.05
N LYS A 47 1.48 10.96 -7.70
CA LYS A 47 0.43 10.53 -8.64
C LYS A 47 -0.02 11.63 -9.63
N PRO A 48 -0.34 12.87 -9.19
CA PRO A 48 -0.74 13.93 -10.10
C PRO A 48 0.32 14.24 -11.15
N LYS A 49 1.60 14.26 -10.79
CA LYS A 49 2.70 14.54 -11.71
C LYS A 49 2.80 13.53 -12.85
N VAL A 50 2.59 12.26 -12.54
CA VAL A 50 2.56 11.19 -13.53
C VAL A 50 1.29 11.28 -14.40
N ALA A 51 0.14 11.55 -13.80
CA ALA A 51 -1.13 11.70 -14.51
C ALA A 51 -1.14 12.93 -15.44
N ASP A 52 -0.61 14.06 -14.99
CA ASP A 52 -0.50 15.30 -15.77
C ASP A 52 0.44 15.10 -16.98
N ALA A 53 1.57 14.44 -16.78
CA ALA A 53 2.49 14.11 -17.88
C ALA A 53 1.80 13.23 -18.94
N TRP A 54 1.03 12.23 -18.52
CA TRP A 54 0.25 11.39 -19.42
C TRP A 54 -0.81 12.18 -20.18
N SER A 55 -1.62 12.97 -19.48
CA SER A 55 -2.71 13.74 -20.12
C SER A 55 -2.17 14.78 -21.12
N ALA A 56 -1.05 15.42 -20.80
CA ALA A 56 -0.45 16.45 -21.65
C ALA A 56 0.26 15.86 -22.88
N THR A 57 1.03 14.79 -22.72
CA THR A 57 1.97 14.31 -23.75
C THR A 57 1.66 12.92 -24.29
N GLY A 58 0.84 12.12 -23.60
CA GLY A 58 0.65 10.70 -23.88
C GLY A 58 1.88 9.85 -23.52
N LYS A 59 2.83 10.41 -22.78
CA LYS A 59 4.02 9.70 -22.32
C LYS A 59 4.10 9.75 -20.79
N LEU A 60 4.49 8.63 -20.20
CA LEU A 60 4.74 8.55 -18.78
C LEU A 60 6.19 8.97 -18.47
N PRO A 61 6.44 9.65 -17.34
CA PRO A 61 7.79 10.04 -16.96
C PRO A 61 8.64 8.80 -16.69
N VAL A 62 9.88 8.82 -17.15
CA VAL A 62 10.81 7.69 -16.98
C VAL A 62 11.37 7.64 -15.56
N ASP A 63 11.50 8.78 -14.90
CA ASP A 63 12.04 8.95 -13.56
C ASP A 63 11.46 10.16 -12.83
N ASN A 64 11.92 10.42 -11.61
CA ASN A 64 11.49 11.57 -10.80
C ASN A 64 11.82 12.91 -11.47
N ALA A 65 12.99 13.03 -12.11
CA ALA A 65 13.42 14.27 -12.75
C ALA A 65 12.51 14.61 -13.92
N ALA A 66 12.15 13.62 -14.74
CA ALA A 66 11.22 13.80 -15.86
C ALA A 66 9.80 14.20 -15.41
N ALA A 67 9.43 13.88 -14.16
CA ALA A 67 8.17 14.30 -13.54
C ALA A 67 8.27 15.65 -12.79
N GLY A 68 9.44 16.31 -12.81
CA GLY A 68 9.69 17.56 -12.07
C GLY A 68 9.67 17.34 -10.54
N LEU A 69 10.06 16.18 -10.08
CA LEU A 69 10.11 15.81 -8.67
C LEU A 69 11.56 15.73 -8.16
N PRO A 70 11.78 15.89 -6.86
CA PRO A 70 13.08 15.62 -6.22
C PRO A 70 13.52 14.17 -6.46
N VAL A 71 14.81 13.91 -6.23
CA VAL A 71 15.35 12.53 -6.21
C VAL A 71 14.64 11.68 -5.17
N ALA A 72 14.57 10.39 -5.42
CA ALA A 72 13.70 9.46 -4.70
C ALA A 72 13.91 9.46 -3.16
N ASP A 73 15.16 9.62 -2.71
CA ASP A 73 15.57 9.66 -1.29
C ASP A 73 15.20 10.97 -0.56
N LYS A 74 14.63 11.95 -1.29
CA LYS A 74 14.10 13.20 -0.71
C LYS A 74 12.58 13.19 -0.56
N ILE A 75 11.89 12.18 -1.12
CA ILE A 75 10.46 11.98 -0.97
C ILE A 75 10.26 10.89 0.09
N VAL A 76 10.26 11.31 1.35
CA VAL A 76 10.32 10.40 2.52
C VAL A 76 9.31 10.80 3.58
N ASN A 77 8.96 9.84 4.43
CA ASN A 77 8.27 10.07 5.69
C ASN A 77 8.83 9.14 6.78
N GLU A 78 8.14 9.04 7.92
CA GLU A 78 8.57 8.22 9.04
C GLU A 78 8.82 6.75 8.66
N TYR A 79 8.02 6.19 7.75
CA TYR A 79 8.03 4.76 7.39
C TYR A 79 8.54 4.49 5.96
N ILE A 80 8.69 5.54 5.14
CA ILE A 80 9.14 5.44 3.76
C ILE A 80 10.51 6.08 3.62
N SER A 81 11.45 5.35 3.03
CA SER A 81 12.82 5.78 2.79
C SER A 81 13.04 6.34 1.39
N ALA A 82 12.19 6.01 0.42
CA ALA A 82 12.28 6.54 -0.93
C ALA A 82 10.97 6.36 -1.70
N VAL A 83 10.69 7.32 -2.60
CA VAL A 83 9.64 7.18 -3.62
C VAL A 83 10.24 7.48 -4.98
N ALA A 84 10.35 6.46 -5.83
CA ALA A 84 10.92 6.53 -7.16
C ALA A 84 9.86 6.37 -8.24
N ILE A 85 9.98 7.11 -9.34
CA ILE A 85 9.25 6.83 -10.58
C ILE A 85 10.14 5.99 -11.49
N GLU A 86 9.57 4.92 -12.06
CA GLU A 86 10.21 4.08 -13.06
C GLU A 86 9.22 3.79 -14.18
N SER A 87 9.42 4.42 -15.33
CA SER A 87 8.54 4.28 -16.50
C SER A 87 7.05 4.47 -16.15
N GLY A 88 6.75 5.48 -15.35
CA GLY A 88 5.41 5.81 -14.85
C GLY A 88 4.95 5.06 -13.61
N ALA A 89 5.54 3.92 -13.26
CA ALA A 89 5.24 3.24 -12.02
C ALA A 89 5.91 3.97 -10.83
N ILE A 90 5.17 4.12 -9.73
CA ILE A 90 5.67 4.70 -8.49
C ILE A 90 6.11 3.55 -7.58
N GLN A 91 7.39 3.50 -7.25
CA GLN A 91 8.00 2.51 -6.36
C GLN A 91 8.17 3.12 -4.98
N VAL A 92 7.43 2.61 -4.00
CA VAL A 92 7.49 3.07 -2.60
C VAL A 92 8.32 2.10 -1.80
N THR A 93 9.47 2.54 -1.28
CA THR A 93 10.37 1.72 -0.46
C THR A 93 10.17 2.00 1.01
N PHE A 94 9.91 0.96 1.80
CA PHE A 94 9.73 1.08 3.24
C PHE A 94 11.08 1.23 3.96
N GLY A 95 11.16 2.21 4.86
CA GLY A 95 12.37 2.56 5.59
C GLY A 95 12.59 1.77 6.88
N SER A 96 13.65 2.14 7.60
CA SER A 96 14.10 1.48 8.83
C SER A 96 13.12 1.58 10.00
N ARG A 97 12.21 2.56 10.01
CA ARG A 97 11.17 2.69 11.05
C ARG A 97 9.89 1.90 10.74
N ALA A 98 9.80 1.33 9.54
CA ALA A 98 8.74 0.38 9.22
C ALA A 98 8.93 -0.93 10.01
N ASN A 99 7.86 -1.73 10.12
CA ASN A 99 7.96 -3.04 10.74
C ASN A 99 9.02 -3.89 10.03
N VAL A 100 9.82 -4.65 10.79
CA VAL A 100 10.91 -5.51 10.28
C VAL A 100 10.45 -6.43 9.14
N ALA A 101 9.18 -6.88 9.16
CA ALA A 101 8.63 -7.75 8.11
C ALA A 101 8.46 -7.07 6.74
N ILE A 102 8.46 -5.72 6.69
CA ILE A 102 8.30 -4.94 5.46
C ILE A 102 9.45 -3.95 5.23
N GLN A 103 10.40 -3.86 6.15
CA GLN A 103 11.57 -2.99 6.03
C GLN A 103 12.39 -3.33 4.77
N GLY A 104 12.76 -2.32 3.99
CA GLY A 104 13.46 -2.47 2.72
C GLY A 104 12.61 -3.02 1.58
N LYS A 105 11.34 -3.40 1.84
CA LYS A 105 10.42 -3.88 0.83
C LYS A 105 9.85 -2.76 -0.01
N VAL A 106 9.45 -3.10 -1.22
CA VAL A 106 8.88 -2.17 -2.20
C VAL A 106 7.39 -2.47 -2.41
N LEU A 107 6.59 -1.42 -2.53
CA LEU A 107 5.22 -1.50 -3.00
C LEU A 107 5.09 -0.65 -4.26
N SER A 108 4.64 -1.25 -5.36
CA SER A 108 4.46 -0.58 -6.64
C SER A 108 3.03 -0.05 -6.80
N LEU A 109 2.93 1.20 -7.24
CA LEU A 109 1.68 1.79 -7.74
C LEU A 109 1.85 2.04 -9.22
N ARG A 110 1.09 1.35 -10.06
CA ARG A 110 1.25 1.38 -11.51
C ARG A 110 0.07 2.11 -12.16
N PRO A 111 0.34 3.03 -13.13
CA PRO A 111 -0.73 3.71 -13.83
C PRO A 111 -1.43 2.77 -14.81
N GLY A 112 -2.75 2.69 -14.69
CA GLY A 112 -3.65 2.12 -15.70
C GLY A 112 -4.17 3.25 -16.60
N VAL A 113 -3.97 3.14 -17.89
CA VAL A 113 -4.29 4.17 -18.88
C VAL A 113 -5.08 3.58 -20.04
N ILE A 114 -5.83 4.42 -20.75
CA ILE A 114 -6.42 4.10 -22.06
C ILE A 114 -5.59 4.81 -23.11
N GLU A 115 -4.92 4.04 -23.98
CA GLU A 115 -3.91 4.57 -24.91
C GLU A 115 -4.48 5.61 -25.88
N ASP A 116 -5.70 5.41 -26.36
CA ASP A 116 -6.35 6.29 -27.34
C ASP A 116 -7.23 7.39 -26.72
N ALA A 117 -7.28 7.48 -25.36
CA ALA A 117 -8.15 8.42 -24.67
C ALA A 117 -7.46 9.06 -23.47
N ARG A 118 -6.52 9.99 -23.73
CA ARG A 118 -5.74 10.69 -22.70
C ARG A 118 -6.55 11.56 -21.74
N ILE A 119 -7.80 11.88 -22.12
CA ILE A 119 -8.73 12.61 -21.26
C ILE A 119 -9.27 11.76 -20.11
N VAL A 120 -9.17 10.43 -20.24
CA VAL A 120 -9.60 9.52 -19.20
C VAL A 120 -8.58 9.56 -18.05
N PRO A 121 -9.03 9.80 -16.80
CA PRO A 121 -8.12 9.84 -15.66
C PRO A 121 -7.34 8.54 -15.50
N VAL A 122 -6.08 8.67 -15.11
CA VAL A 122 -5.22 7.53 -14.79
C VAL A 122 -5.77 6.80 -13.57
N SER A 123 -5.98 5.49 -13.68
CA SER A 123 -6.31 4.63 -12.55
C SER A 123 -5.04 4.04 -11.95
N TRP A 124 -5.00 3.88 -10.63
CA TRP A 124 -3.81 3.40 -9.95
C TRP A 124 -3.97 1.94 -9.51
N VAL A 125 -3.15 1.07 -10.07
CA VAL A 125 -3.09 -0.35 -9.74
C VAL A 125 -2.04 -0.58 -8.67
N CYS A 126 -2.49 -0.95 -7.47
CA CYS A 126 -1.62 -1.19 -6.33
C CYS A 126 -1.13 -2.63 -6.31
N GLY A 127 0.18 -2.81 -6.21
CA GLY A 127 0.79 -4.12 -6.02
C GLY A 127 0.36 -5.15 -7.07
N ASN A 128 -0.28 -6.20 -6.59
CA ASN A 128 -0.72 -7.34 -7.40
C ASN A 128 -2.20 -7.25 -7.84
N ALA A 129 -2.87 -6.10 -7.61
CA ALA A 129 -4.24 -5.89 -8.04
C ALA A 129 -4.38 -5.94 -9.56
N GLU A 130 -5.60 -6.22 -10.02
CA GLU A 130 -5.95 -6.24 -11.43
C GLU A 130 -6.33 -4.83 -11.91
N PRO A 131 -6.01 -4.49 -13.17
CA PRO A 131 -6.41 -3.21 -13.74
C PRO A 131 -7.94 -3.15 -13.93
N PRO A 132 -8.52 -1.94 -13.93
CA PRO A 132 -9.89 -1.76 -14.41
C PRO A 132 -10.03 -2.24 -15.86
N ASN A 133 -11.25 -2.69 -16.22
CA ASN A 133 -11.53 -3.14 -17.57
C ASN A 133 -11.11 -2.11 -18.64
N LYS A 134 -10.50 -2.58 -19.74
CA LYS A 134 -10.02 -1.79 -20.89
C LYS A 134 -8.81 -0.87 -20.60
N MET A 135 -8.26 -0.85 -19.39
CA MET A 135 -7.04 -0.09 -19.10
C MET A 135 -5.79 -0.96 -19.26
N VAL A 136 -4.75 -0.36 -19.85
CA VAL A 136 -3.42 -0.97 -19.97
C VAL A 136 -2.56 -0.47 -18.83
N VAL A 137 -2.02 -1.39 -18.03
CA VAL A 137 -1.11 -1.04 -16.94
C VAL A 137 0.29 -0.84 -17.49
N LYS A 138 0.89 0.29 -17.17
CA LYS A 138 2.27 0.62 -17.56
C LYS A 138 3.21 0.54 -16.36
N GLY A 139 4.49 0.30 -16.64
CA GLY A 139 5.55 0.17 -15.64
C GLY A 139 5.63 -1.21 -14.99
N LEU A 140 6.75 -1.47 -14.33
CA LEU A 140 7.04 -2.77 -13.73
C LEU A 140 6.44 -2.88 -12.32
N ASN A 141 5.92 -4.06 -11.99
CA ASN A 141 5.54 -4.39 -10.63
C ASN A 141 6.77 -4.95 -9.88
N LYS A 142 7.31 -4.19 -8.96
CA LYS A 142 8.40 -4.57 -8.07
C LYS A 142 7.94 -4.90 -6.66
N THR A 143 6.63 -5.09 -6.47
CA THR A 143 6.05 -5.36 -5.14
C THR A 143 6.60 -6.66 -4.58
N ASP A 144 7.33 -6.55 -3.48
CA ASP A 144 7.90 -7.68 -2.72
C ASP A 144 7.42 -7.71 -1.26
N VAL A 145 6.48 -6.84 -0.90
CA VAL A 145 5.78 -6.89 0.40
C VAL A 145 5.00 -8.19 0.49
N PRO A 146 5.18 -9.00 1.57
CA PRO A 146 4.43 -10.25 1.73
C PRO A 146 2.91 -10.04 1.66
N VAL A 147 2.20 -10.92 0.94
CA VAL A 147 0.75 -10.79 0.64
C VAL A 147 -0.11 -10.60 1.90
N ARG A 148 0.27 -11.25 3.02
CA ARG A 148 -0.45 -11.12 4.30
C ARG A 148 -0.48 -9.68 4.83
N PHE A 149 0.53 -8.87 4.50
CA PHE A 149 0.62 -7.47 4.93
C PHE A 149 0.09 -6.50 3.88
N LEU A 150 -0.11 -6.93 2.64
CA LEU A 150 -0.70 -6.08 1.61
C LEU A 150 -2.14 -5.69 1.99
N PRO A 151 -2.52 -4.41 1.80
CA PRO A 151 -3.91 -3.98 1.82
C PRO A 151 -4.75 -4.80 0.85
N LEU A 152 -6.04 -4.96 1.13
CA LEU A 152 -6.92 -5.80 0.31
C LEU A 152 -6.96 -5.36 -1.16
N ASN A 153 -6.97 -4.05 -1.40
CA ASN A 153 -6.96 -3.45 -2.74
C ASN A 153 -5.62 -3.55 -3.48
N CYS A 154 -4.58 -4.13 -2.86
CA CYS A 154 -3.26 -4.35 -3.47
C CYS A 154 -2.96 -5.83 -3.72
N ARG A 155 -3.92 -6.72 -3.46
CA ARG A 155 -3.78 -8.17 -3.64
C ARG A 155 -4.28 -8.60 -5.02
N ALA A 156 -3.81 -9.77 -5.48
CA ALA A 156 -4.37 -10.39 -6.69
C ALA A 156 -5.89 -10.62 -6.55
N GLY A 157 -6.63 -10.38 -7.62
CA GLY A 157 -8.10 -10.47 -7.63
C GLY A 157 -8.82 -9.25 -7.04
N ALA A 158 -8.11 -8.24 -6.53
CA ALA A 158 -8.70 -6.97 -6.16
C ALA A 158 -8.76 -6.03 -7.37
N ALA A 159 -9.90 -5.37 -7.58
CA ALA A 159 -10.00 -4.31 -8.57
C ALA A 159 -9.18 -3.08 -8.15
N ALA A 160 -8.57 -2.40 -9.11
CA ALA A 160 -7.86 -1.15 -8.86
C ALA A 160 -8.80 -0.10 -8.27
N SER A 161 -8.27 0.74 -7.38
CA SER A 161 -9.03 1.86 -6.81
C SER A 161 -9.41 2.85 -7.91
N ALA A 162 -10.66 3.31 -7.89
CA ALA A 162 -11.10 4.40 -8.75
C ALA A 162 -10.26 5.67 -8.52
N PRO A 163 -10.08 6.52 -9.53
CA PRO A 163 -9.41 7.80 -9.37
C PRO A 163 -10.14 8.64 -8.32
N SER A 164 -9.42 9.16 -7.36
CA SER A 164 -9.90 10.13 -6.38
C SER A 164 -9.76 11.54 -6.92
#